data_ed1a795862b4be33283778262687f191
#
_entry.id   ed1a795862b4be33283778262687f191
#
_cell.length_a   1.000
_cell.length_b   1.000
_cell.length_c   1.000
_cell.angle_alpha   90.00
_cell.angle_beta   90.00
_cell.angle_gamma   90.00
#
_symmetry.space_group_name_H-M   'P 1'
#
loop_
_entity.id
_entity.type
_entity.pdbx_description
1 polymer ?
#
loop_
_entity_poly.entity_id
_entity_poly.type
_entity_poly.pdbx_seq_one_letter_code
_entity_poly.pdbx_strand_id
1 'polypeptide(L)'
;MRSAALILMLIVPLGQIAHAGGAACVMAKYQGQTLDYALVYGQSHPDEAQEAALAELRRKGYADHGRHLDLMRAQNLSNLDRAYVIVIRSEFRDRRGKARSAMGCGFSEDSYRDAELDAVRDLQAYFWGWKPDLHGYELVRRFQY
;
A
#
# COMPACT_ATOMS: atom_id res chain seq x y z
N MET A 1 -18.83 -64.21 23.44
CA MET A 1 -19.33 -62.95 22.85
C MET A 1 -18.24 -61.87 23.05
N ARG A 2 -17.54 -61.49 21.99
CA ARG A 2 -16.45 -60.52 22.03
C ARG A 2 -16.96 -59.21 21.38
N SER A 3 -17.17 -58.16 22.19
CA SER A 3 -17.55 -56.85 21.71
C SER A 3 -16.32 -56.12 21.18
N ALA A 4 -16.29 -55.83 19.90
CA ALA A 4 -15.30 -54.99 19.28
C ALA A 4 -15.74 -53.51 19.42
N ALA A 5 -14.99 -52.74 20.19
CA ALA A 5 -15.21 -51.29 20.29
C ALA A 5 -14.58 -50.60 19.07
N LEU A 6 -15.41 -49.99 18.26
CA LEU A 6 -15.01 -49.21 17.11
C LEU A 6 -14.59 -47.79 17.58
N ILE A 7 -13.28 -47.49 17.59
CA ILE A 7 -12.77 -46.17 17.90
C ILE A 7 -12.88 -45.32 16.62
N LEU A 8 -13.82 -44.40 16.61
CA LEU A 8 -13.99 -43.41 15.55
C LEU A 8 -12.96 -42.26 15.78
N MET A 9 -11.87 -42.29 15.05
CA MET A 9 -10.93 -41.14 15.03
C MET A 9 -11.56 -39.94 14.29
N LEU A 10 -11.95 -38.92 15.02
CA LEU A 10 -12.30 -37.62 14.46
C LEU A 10 -11.02 -36.96 13.95
N ILE A 11 -10.85 -36.94 12.65
CA ILE A 11 -9.85 -36.10 11.97
C ILE A 11 -10.38 -34.67 11.97
N VAL A 12 -9.94 -33.84 12.91
CA VAL A 12 -10.20 -32.39 12.86
C VAL A 12 -9.29 -31.83 11.76
N PRO A 13 -9.85 -31.22 10.69
CA PRO A 13 -9.01 -30.55 9.72
C PRO A 13 -8.34 -29.36 10.42
N LEU A 14 -7.01 -29.37 10.48
CA LEU A 14 -6.21 -28.20 10.82
C LEU A 14 -6.53 -27.14 9.76
N GLY A 15 -7.42 -26.22 10.11
CA GLY A 15 -7.69 -25.04 9.28
C GLY A 15 -6.37 -24.32 9.03
N GLN A 16 -5.94 -24.25 7.79
CA GLN A 16 -4.85 -23.38 7.38
C GLN A 16 -5.28 -21.95 7.75
N ILE A 17 -4.59 -21.36 8.72
CA ILE A 17 -4.72 -19.94 9.00
C ILE A 17 -4.18 -19.26 7.75
N ALA A 18 -5.07 -18.73 6.93
CA ALA A 18 -4.68 -17.90 5.79
C ALA A 18 -3.94 -16.68 6.37
N HIS A 19 -2.66 -16.59 6.12
CA HIS A 19 -1.89 -15.41 6.47
C HIS A 19 -2.39 -14.25 5.62
N ALA A 20 -2.94 -13.23 6.25
CA ALA A 20 -3.51 -12.05 5.59
C ALA A 20 -2.41 -10.99 5.42
N GLY A 21 -1.33 -11.34 4.68
CA GLY A 21 -0.14 -10.52 4.52
C GLY A 21 -0.17 -9.51 3.39
N GLY A 22 -1.28 -9.41 2.64
CA GLY A 22 -1.36 -8.52 1.47
C GLY A 22 -1.73 -7.09 1.83
N ALA A 23 -0.88 -6.12 1.46
CA ALA A 23 -1.18 -4.70 1.49
C ALA A 23 -0.69 -4.01 0.22
N ALA A 24 -1.39 -2.95 -0.19
CA ALA A 24 -1.05 -2.15 -1.36
C ALA A 24 -1.41 -0.68 -1.16
N CYS A 25 -0.53 0.19 -1.62
CA CYS A 25 -0.77 1.61 -1.77
C CYS A 25 -0.76 1.96 -3.26
N VAL A 26 -1.87 2.50 -3.75
CA VAL A 26 -2.07 2.86 -5.15
C VAL A 26 -2.36 4.35 -5.25
N MET A 27 -1.75 5.03 -6.21
CA MET A 27 -1.90 6.47 -6.42
C MET A 27 -2.70 6.75 -7.69
N ALA A 28 -3.60 7.73 -7.61
CA ALA A 28 -4.21 8.37 -8.77
C ALA A 28 -3.35 9.60 -9.13
N LYS A 29 -2.84 9.64 -10.36
CA LYS A 29 -1.98 10.72 -10.84
C LYS A 29 -2.57 11.41 -12.08
N TYR A 30 -2.41 12.71 -12.14
CA TYR A 30 -2.75 13.51 -13.30
C TYR A 30 -1.57 14.37 -13.71
N GLN A 31 -1.09 14.17 -14.93
CA GLN A 31 0.10 14.86 -15.45
C GLN A 31 1.30 14.78 -14.49
N GLY A 32 1.51 13.61 -13.87
CA GLY A 32 2.57 13.36 -12.92
C GLY A 32 2.37 13.98 -11.53
N GLN A 33 1.19 14.50 -11.21
CA GLN A 33 0.83 14.95 -9.87
C GLN A 33 -0.06 13.93 -9.18
N THR A 34 0.20 13.64 -7.92
CA THR A 34 -0.66 12.79 -7.13
C THR A 34 -1.91 13.55 -6.69
N LEU A 35 -3.08 13.06 -7.07
CA LEU A 35 -4.38 13.62 -6.71
C LEU A 35 -4.95 12.99 -5.47
N ASP A 36 -4.86 11.66 -5.37
CA ASP A 36 -5.42 10.86 -4.28
C ASP A 36 -4.67 9.53 -4.18
N TYR A 37 -4.95 8.79 -3.13
CA TYR A 37 -4.43 7.44 -2.94
C TYR A 37 -5.48 6.51 -2.35
N ALA A 38 -5.29 5.21 -2.54
CA ALA A 38 -5.98 4.16 -1.81
C ALA A 38 -4.96 3.25 -1.16
N LEU A 39 -5.20 2.90 0.09
CA LEU A 39 -4.40 2.00 0.88
C LEU A 39 -5.27 0.88 1.40
N VAL A 40 -5.01 -0.33 0.94
CA VAL A 40 -5.72 -1.56 1.33
C VAL A 40 -4.74 -2.51 1.99
N TYR A 41 -5.16 -3.17 3.05
CA TYR A 41 -4.38 -4.15 3.81
C TYR A 41 -5.27 -5.29 4.31
N GLY A 42 -4.65 -6.35 4.82
CA GLY A 42 -5.35 -7.51 5.36
C GLY A 42 -5.92 -8.43 4.28
N GLN A 43 -5.38 -8.39 3.06
CA GLN A 43 -5.69 -9.32 1.99
C GLN A 43 -4.77 -10.55 2.07
N SER A 44 -5.14 -11.64 1.41
CA SER A 44 -4.32 -12.85 1.37
C SER A 44 -3.02 -12.63 0.59
N HIS A 45 -3.04 -11.70 -0.38
CA HIS A 45 -1.94 -11.43 -1.29
C HIS A 45 -1.81 -9.93 -1.60
N PRO A 46 -0.59 -9.42 -1.84
CA PRO A 46 -0.39 -8.03 -2.28
C PRO A 46 -1.15 -7.67 -3.57
N ASP A 47 -1.26 -8.60 -4.51
CA ASP A 47 -2.00 -8.39 -5.77
C ASP A 47 -3.50 -8.19 -5.53
N GLU A 48 -4.09 -8.93 -4.59
CA GLU A 48 -5.49 -8.73 -4.20
C GLU A 48 -5.70 -7.37 -3.53
N ALA A 49 -4.76 -6.95 -2.69
CA ALA A 49 -4.77 -5.62 -2.08
C ALA A 49 -4.65 -4.53 -3.14
N GLN A 50 -3.81 -4.72 -4.15
CA GLN A 50 -3.65 -3.80 -5.27
C GLN A 50 -4.95 -3.66 -6.08
N GLU A 51 -5.59 -4.75 -6.45
CA GLU A 51 -6.85 -4.71 -7.19
C GLU A 51 -7.98 -4.06 -6.37
N ALA A 52 -8.03 -4.32 -5.07
CA ALA A 52 -8.98 -3.66 -4.17
C ALA A 52 -8.72 -2.14 -4.06
N ALA A 53 -7.46 -1.71 -3.98
CA ALA A 53 -7.09 -0.31 -3.95
C ALA A 53 -7.42 0.41 -5.29
N LEU A 54 -7.17 -0.24 -6.42
CA LEU A 54 -7.58 0.26 -7.74
C LEU A 54 -9.11 0.41 -7.83
N ALA A 55 -9.86 -0.58 -7.35
CA ALA A 55 -11.32 -0.54 -7.33
C ALA A 55 -11.83 0.60 -6.43
N GLU A 56 -11.16 0.90 -5.32
CA GLU A 56 -11.50 2.03 -4.46
C GLU A 56 -11.31 3.37 -5.18
N LEU A 57 -10.17 3.57 -5.86
CA LEU A 57 -9.92 4.78 -6.63
C LEU A 57 -10.92 4.96 -7.78
N ARG A 58 -11.29 3.87 -8.48
CA ARG A 58 -12.33 3.92 -9.51
C ARG A 58 -13.69 4.33 -8.95
N ARG A 59 -14.07 3.82 -7.76
CA ARG A 59 -15.30 4.24 -7.07
C ARG A 59 -15.29 5.71 -6.65
N LYS A 60 -14.11 6.27 -6.38
CA LYS A 60 -13.93 7.70 -6.10
C LYS A 60 -13.99 8.58 -7.37
N GLY A 61 -14.13 7.98 -8.54
CA GLY A 61 -14.23 8.67 -9.83
C GLY A 61 -12.93 8.73 -10.62
N TYR A 62 -11.85 8.14 -10.13
CA TYR A 62 -10.61 8.00 -10.88
C TYR A 62 -10.70 6.76 -11.78
N ALA A 63 -10.46 6.93 -13.07
CA ALA A 63 -10.53 5.85 -14.04
C ALA A 63 -9.23 5.75 -14.85
N ASP A 64 -8.90 4.51 -15.29
CA ASP A 64 -7.68 4.18 -16.06
C ASP A 64 -7.69 4.73 -17.49
N HIS A 65 -8.58 5.63 -17.83
CA HIS A 65 -8.71 6.09 -19.20
C HIS A 65 -8.70 7.60 -19.28
N GLY A 66 -7.91 8.05 -20.16
CA GLY A 66 -7.65 9.45 -20.43
C GLY A 66 -6.14 9.68 -20.53
N ARG A 67 -5.73 10.49 -21.48
CA ARG A 67 -4.29 10.71 -21.79
C ARG A 67 -3.47 11.29 -20.64
N HIS A 68 -4.09 11.63 -19.51
CA HIS A 68 -3.46 12.41 -18.47
C HIS A 68 -3.75 11.91 -17.06
N LEU A 69 -4.68 10.97 -16.89
CA LEU A 69 -5.01 10.36 -15.61
C LEU A 69 -4.48 8.92 -15.58
N ASP A 70 -3.57 8.66 -14.67
CA ASP A 70 -2.96 7.36 -14.48
C ASP A 70 -3.28 6.83 -13.07
N LEU A 71 -3.72 5.58 -12.98
CA LEU A 71 -3.72 4.83 -11.75
C LEU A 71 -2.42 4.04 -11.67
N MET A 72 -1.60 4.33 -10.67
CA MET A 72 -0.33 3.65 -10.45
C MET A 72 -0.59 2.27 -9.86
N ARG A 73 -0.40 1.24 -10.68
CA ARG A 73 -0.69 -0.15 -10.30
C ARG A 73 0.08 -0.65 -9.11
N ALA A 74 1.23 -0.16 -8.81
CA ALA A 74 2.01 -0.59 -7.67
C ALA A 74 2.88 0.56 -7.19
N GLN A 75 2.28 1.52 -6.50
CA GLN A 75 3.07 2.56 -5.86
C GLN A 75 3.94 1.91 -4.78
N ASN A 76 3.34 1.17 -3.84
CA ASN A 76 4.06 0.31 -2.92
C ASN A 76 3.20 -0.91 -2.53
N LEU A 77 3.83 -2.06 -2.40
CA LEU A 77 3.21 -3.33 -2.02
C LEU A 77 3.90 -3.91 -0.79
N SER A 78 3.15 -4.64 0.02
CA SER A 78 3.68 -5.36 1.17
C SER A 78 3.05 -6.74 1.28
N ASN A 79 3.86 -7.73 1.66
CA ASN A 79 3.45 -9.08 2.01
C ASN A 79 3.51 -9.34 3.53
N LEU A 80 3.60 -8.31 4.33
CA LEU A 80 3.68 -8.40 5.79
C LEU A 80 2.31 -8.69 6.39
N ASP A 81 2.23 -9.63 7.33
CA ASP A 81 1.00 -9.94 8.09
C ASP A 81 0.63 -8.82 9.04
N ARG A 82 1.63 -8.11 9.53
CA ARG A 82 1.51 -6.92 10.39
C ARG A 82 2.54 -5.91 9.94
N ALA A 83 2.15 -4.65 9.87
CA ALA A 83 3.08 -3.60 9.52
C ALA A 83 2.79 -2.28 10.23
N TYR A 84 3.85 -1.55 10.51
CA TYR A 84 3.82 -0.11 10.70
C TYR A 84 3.66 0.55 9.33
N VAL A 85 2.71 1.46 9.21
CA VAL A 85 2.40 2.12 7.94
C VAL A 85 2.53 3.62 8.08
N ILE A 86 3.21 4.22 7.12
CA ILE A 86 3.37 5.67 6.99
C ILE A 86 2.96 6.09 5.59
N VAL A 87 2.15 7.14 5.50
CA VAL A 87 1.86 7.84 4.26
C VAL A 87 2.33 9.28 4.40
N ILE A 88 3.14 9.72 3.46
CA ILE A 88 3.69 11.08 3.41
C ILE A 88 3.23 11.79 2.15
N ARG A 89 3.18 13.13 2.23
CA ARG A 89 2.87 14.02 1.10
C ARG A 89 3.91 15.13 1.03
N SER A 90 4.29 15.49 -0.17
CA SER A 90 5.12 16.66 -0.42
C SER A 90 4.49 17.55 -1.48
N GLU A 91 4.44 18.84 -1.21
CA GLU A 91 4.08 19.86 -2.18
C GLU A 91 5.33 20.72 -2.42
N PHE A 92 5.78 20.78 -3.65
CA PHE A 92 7.04 21.45 -3.98
C PHE A 92 6.99 22.06 -5.38
N ARG A 93 7.98 22.87 -5.70
CA ARG A 93 8.20 23.37 -7.07
C ARG A 93 9.34 22.62 -7.72
N ASP A 94 9.09 22.16 -8.94
CA ASP A 94 10.14 21.54 -9.74
C ASP A 94 11.16 22.57 -10.25
N ARG A 95 12.19 22.09 -10.93
CA ARG A 95 13.25 22.96 -11.49
C ARG A 95 12.75 24.01 -12.48
N ARG A 96 11.54 23.84 -13.01
CA ARG A 96 10.88 24.77 -13.91
C ARG A 96 9.92 25.71 -13.17
N GLY A 97 9.91 25.66 -11.82
CA GLY A 97 9.02 26.44 -10.97
C GLY A 97 7.57 25.96 -10.95
N LYS A 98 7.26 24.83 -11.59
CA LYS A 98 5.89 24.27 -11.63
C LYS A 98 5.57 23.61 -10.28
N ALA A 99 4.40 23.93 -9.73
CA ALA A 99 3.89 23.27 -8.52
C ALA A 99 3.67 21.77 -8.77
N ARG A 100 4.11 20.96 -7.83
CA ARG A 100 4.01 19.49 -7.83
C ARG A 100 3.45 19.00 -6.51
N SER A 101 2.65 17.95 -6.59
CA SER A 101 2.18 17.19 -5.44
C SER A 101 2.58 15.74 -5.62
N ALA A 102 3.20 15.16 -4.61
CA ALA A 102 3.64 13.77 -4.61
C ALA A 102 3.33 13.11 -3.26
N MET A 103 3.05 11.83 -3.29
CA MET A 103 2.84 11.03 -2.09
C MET A 103 3.71 9.79 -2.12
N GLY A 104 4.06 9.29 -0.93
CA GLY A 104 4.76 8.03 -0.74
C GLY A 104 4.11 7.23 0.38
N CYS A 105 4.13 5.91 0.24
CA CYS A 105 3.68 4.97 1.24
C CYS A 105 4.83 4.07 1.67
N GLY A 106 4.93 3.78 2.96
CA GLY A 106 5.93 2.88 3.50
C GLY A 106 5.35 1.87 4.46
N PHE A 107 5.92 0.68 4.41
CA PHE A 107 5.58 -0.46 5.25
C PHE A 107 6.83 -0.98 5.95
N SER A 108 6.72 -1.33 7.23
CA SER A 108 7.79 -1.99 7.97
C SER A 108 7.22 -2.90 9.05
N GLU A 109 7.85 -4.05 9.27
CA GLU A 109 7.53 -4.92 10.41
C GLU A 109 8.16 -4.42 11.72
N ASP A 110 9.19 -3.58 11.64
CA ASP A 110 10.04 -3.21 12.78
C ASP A 110 9.60 -1.94 13.49
N SER A 111 9.38 -0.85 12.73
CA SER A 111 9.08 0.44 13.33
C SER A 111 8.42 1.45 12.39
N TYR A 112 7.80 2.49 12.97
CA TYR A 112 7.33 3.65 12.20
C TYR A 112 8.46 4.41 11.53
N ARG A 113 9.65 4.43 12.12
CA ARG A 113 10.82 5.09 11.51
C ARG A 113 11.23 4.39 10.23
N ASP A 114 11.25 3.07 10.23
CA ASP A 114 11.61 2.30 9.04
C ASP A 114 10.52 2.38 7.98
N ALA A 115 9.24 2.38 8.37
CA ALA A 115 8.13 2.66 7.47
C ALA A 115 8.21 4.08 6.86
N GLU A 116 8.66 5.08 7.62
CA GLU A 116 8.86 6.43 7.10
C GLU A 116 10.02 6.49 6.09
N LEU A 117 11.12 5.80 6.37
CA LEU A 117 12.22 5.67 5.41
C LEU A 117 11.78 4.97 4.12
N ASP A 118 10.93 3.95 4.23
CA ASP A 118 10.35 3.27 3.07
C ASP A 118 9.43 4.20 2.27
N ALA A 119 8.58 4.98 2.94
CA ALA A 119 7.72 5.97 2.29
C ALA A 119 8.52 7.05 1.56
N VAL A 120 9.65 7.50 2.13
CA VAL A 120 10.58 8.44 1.49
C VAL A 120 11.20 7.82 0.24
N ARG A 121 11.64 6.57 0.30
CA ARG A 121 12.17 5.85 -0.86
C ARG A 121 11.14 5.68 -1.96
N ASP A 122 9.91 5.33 -1.57
CA ASP A 122 8.79 5.20 -2.49
C ASP A 122 8.51 6.53 -3.22
N LEU A 123 8.44 7.64 -2.51
CA LEU A 123 8.26 8.95 -3.12
C LEU A 123 9.42 9.31 -4.06
N GLN A 124 10.66 9.05 -3.66
CA GLN A 124 11.85 9.28 -4.49
C GLN A 124 11.86 8.45 -5.77
N ALA A 125 11.38 7.21 -5.70
CA ALA A 125 11.34 6.31 -6.86
C ALA A 125 10.40 6.82 -7.96
N TYR A 126 9.30 7.47 -7.58
CA TYR A 126 8.29 7.97 -8.53
C TYR A 126 8.38 9.46 -8.83
N PHE A 127 9.19 10.20 -8.08
CA PHE A 127 9.41 11.64 -8.29
C PHE A 127 10.89 11.98 -8.39
N TRP A 128 11.40 11.80 -9.59
CA TRP A 128 12.79 12.14 -9.89
C TRP A 128 13.08 13.62 -9.63
N GLY A 129 14.10 13.90 -8.84
CA GLY A 129 14.51 15.26 -8.47
C GLY A 129 13.91 15.76 -7.16
N TRP A 130 12.96 15.06 -6.54
CA TRP A 130 12.53 15.35 -5.19
C TRP A 130 13.59 14.87 -4.19
N LYS A 131 13.84 15.69 -3.18
CA LYS A 131 14.79 15.42 -2.09
C LYS A 131 14.16 15.82 -0.77
N PRO A 132 14.14 14.92 0.25
CA PRO A 132 13.50 15.23 1.52
C PRO A 132 14.07 16.46 2.21
N ASP A 133 15.40 16.61 2.21
CA ASP A 133 16.09 17.72 2.87
C ASP A 133 15.83 19.09 2.21
N LEU A 134 15.50 19.08 0.91
CA LEU A 134 15.28 20.31 0.15
C LEU A 134 13.80 20.68 0.07
N HIS A 135 12.93 19.70 -0.11
CA HIS A 135 11.52 19.92 -0.41
C HIS A 135 10.61 19.68 0.80
N GLY A 136 11.07 18.88 1.76
CA GLY A 136 10.28 18.47 2.91
C GLY A 136 9.10 17.58 2.54
N TYR A 137 8.40 17.11 3.54
CA TYR A 137 7.14 16.36 3.43
C TYR A 137 6.35 16.47 4.73
N GLU A 138 5.07 16.19 4.65
CA GLU A 138 4.17 16.10 5.79
C GLU A 138 3.66 14.67 5.98
N LEU A 139 3.39 14.30 7.22
CA LEU A 139 2.77 13.03 7.57
C LEU A 139 1.26 13.13 7.31
N VAL A 140 0.76 12.29 6.40
CA VAL A 140 -0.67 12.21 6.06
C VAL A 140 -1.37 11.17 6.93
N ARG A 141 -0.73 10.01 7.12
CA ARG A 141 -1.31 8.90 7.87
C ARG A 141 -0.24 8.07 8.56
N ARG A 142 -0.55 7.63 9.78
CA ARG A 142 0.29 6.74 10.57
C ARG A 142 -0.60 5.76 11.30
N PHE A 143 -0.38 4.48 11.12
CA PHE A 143 -1.10 3.42 11.82
C PHE A 143 -0.34 2.10 11.74
N GLN A 144 -0.88 1.08 12.40
CA GLN A 144 -0.37 -0.29 12.39
C GLN A 144 -1.54 -1.24 12.09
N TYR A 145 -1.30 -2.29 11.33
CA TYR A 145 -2.23 -3.39 11.11
C TYR A 145 -1.60 -4.73 11.41
#